data_750ceedf591ba077c5f3c5eedc009a96
#
_entry.id   750ceedf591ba077c5f3c5eedc009a96
#
_cell.length_a   1.000
_cell.length_b   1.000
_cell.length_c   1.000
_cell.angle_alpha   90.00
_cell.angle_beta   90.00
_cell.angle_gamma   90.00
#
_symmetry.space_group_name_H-M   'P 1'
#
loop_
_entity.id
_entity.type
_entity.pdbx_description
1 polymer ?
#
loop_
_entity_poly.entity_id
_entity_poly.type
_entity_poly.pdbx_seq_one_letter_code
_entity_poly.pdbx_strand_id
1 'polypeptide(L)'
;MRGGDRAGERGERLGPDEAGEASGAGRRLSLRVADADDLAVLASVLQDAVIAIGDMRYIASDKLFVMLASRFRWEAVFDGDPEEDTSDDEADASAFERIHCGIAFEEVEAVKVKGIDMQDRSQFLDLLTLRAEDEGLVLTFAGGGAIRLDVPRIRCHMRDMGEPWPTANRPEHELGEGG
;
A
#
# COMPACT_ATOMS: atom_id res chain seq x y z
N MET A 1 20.80 -20.23 71.69
CA MET A 1 19.42 -19.80 71.97
C MET A 1 18.94 -18.96 70.79
N ARG A 2 18.01 -19.54 70.06
CA ARG A 2 16.79 -18.91 69.52
C ARG A 2 17.07 -17.71 68.60
N GLY A 3 16.54 -17.61 67.48
CA GLY A 3 15.49 -18.25 66.73
C GLY A 3 15.37 -17.48 65.44
N GLY A 4 14.98 -18.21 64.45
CA GLY A 4 14.70 -17.83 63.12
C GLY A 4 13.62 -16.79 62.99
N ASP A 5 13.64 -16.15 61.85
CA ASP A 5 12.37 -15.98 61.16
C ASP A 5 12.64 -15.80 59.66
N ARG A 6 11.92 -16.62 58.90
CA ARG A 6 11.85 -16.59 57.45
C ARG A 6 10.72 -15.64 57.08
N ALA A 7 11.01 -14.57 56.40
CA ALA A 7 10.01 -13.80 55.67
C ALA A 7 10.13 -14.14 54.17
N GLY A 8 9.06 -14.75 53.69
CA GLY A 8 8.97 -15.22 52.30
C GLY A 8 8.81 -14.07 51.34
N GLU A 9 9.65 -14.08 50.33
CA GLU A 9 9.47 -13.31 49.10
C GLU A 9 8.31 -13.91 48.32
N ARG A 10 7.20 -13.21 48.32
CA ARG A 10 6.13 -13.46 47.34
C ARG A 10 6.57 -12.85 46.04
N GLY A 11 6.94 -13.72 45.11
CA GLY A 11 7.09 -13.35 43.72
C GLY A 11 5.75 -12.86 43.17
N GLU A 12 5.71 -11.58 42.90
CA GLU A 12 4.65 -10.95 42.12
C GLU A 12 4.83 -11.41 40.68
N ARG A 13 3.96 -12.31 40.27
CA ARG A 13 3.82 -12.65 38.83
C ARG A 13 3.17 -11.45 38.17
N LEU A 14 3.96 -10.70 37.43
CA LEU A 14 3.44 -9.80 36.43
C LEU A 14 2.67 -10.64 35.41
N GLY A 15 1.38 -10.44 35.37
CA GLY A 15 0.48 -11.00 34.36
C GLY A 15 0.85 -10.48 32.98
N PRO A 16 0.50 -11.20 31.91
CA PRO A 16 0.75 -10.69 30.55
C PRO A 16 -0.05 -9.39 30.39
N ASP A 17 0.67 -8.35 30.00
CA ASP A 17 0.08 -7.08 29.60
C ASP A 17 -1.00 -7.37 28.56
N GLU A 18 -2.22 -7.10 28.92
CA GLU A 18 -3.32 -6.99 27.99
C GLU A 18 -2.97 -5.86 27.03
N ALA A 19 -2.49 -6.25 25.85
CA ALA A 19 -2.37 -5.35 24.73
C ALA A 19 -3.76 -4.80 24.46
N GLY A 20 -3.96 -3.54 24.82
CA GLY A 20 -5.20 -2.82 24.61
C GLY A 20 -5.62 -2.97 23.16
N GLU A 21 -6.80 -3.49 22.96
CA GLU A 21 -7.52 -3.47 21.70
C GLU A 21 -7.66 -2.02 21.26
N ALA A 22 -6.81 -1.62 20.30
CA ALA A 22 -6.99 -0.39 19.56
C ALA A 22 -8.21 -0.58 18.66
N SER A 23 -9.34 -0.17 19.18
CA SER A 23 -10.59 -0.01 18.45
C SER A 23 -10.37 0.87 17.23
N GLY A 24 -10.67 0.36 16.02
CA GLY A 24 -10.96 1.16 14.84
C GLY A 24 -9.82 1.48 13.88
N ALA A 25 -8.58 1.07 14.11
CA ALA A 25 -7.53 1.20 13.11
C ALA A 25 -7.63 0.02 12.13
N GLY A 26 -8.25 0.22 10.98
CA GLY A 26 -8.36 -0.78 9.92
C GLY A 26 -7.02 -1.45 9.66
N ARG A 27 -7.05 -2.76 9.43
CA ARG A 27 -5.88 -3.61 9.21
C ARG A 27 -4.97 -3.03 8.13
N ARG A 28 -3.73 -2.66 8.50
CA ARG A 28 -2.71 -2.19 7.56
C ARG A 28 -2.24 -3.36 6.71
N LEU A 29 -2.17 -3.13 5.40
CA LEU A 29 -1.73 -4.15 4.47
C LEU A 29 -0.20 -4.16 4.36
N SER A 30 0.36 -5.36 4.30
CA SER A 30 1.77 -5.57 3.99
C SER A 30 1.88 -6.76 3.05
N LEU A 31 2.43 -6.54 1.86
CA LEU A 31 2.58 -7.54 0.82
C LEU A 31 4.06 -7.77 0.51
N ARG A 32 4.41 -9.03 0.32
CA ARG A 32 5.69 -9.44 -0.22
C ARG A 32 5.43 -10.16 -1.54
N VAL A 33 6.13 -9.76 -2.58
CA VAL A 33 5.90 -10.18 -3.97
C VAL A 33 7.15 -10.87 -4.48
N ALA A 34 7.02 -12.12 -4.89
CA ALA A 34 8.14 -12.95 -5.34
C ALA A 34 7.90 -13.59 -6.71
N ASP A 35 6.68 -13.57 -7.22
CA ASP A 35 6.29 -14.14 -8.51
C ASP A 35 5.20 -13.30 -9.22
N ALA A 36 4.73 -13.80 -10.36
CA ALA A 36 3.75 -13.10 -11.19
C ALA A 36 2.35 -13.08 -10.56
N ASP A 37 1.97 -14.09 -9.79
CA ASP A 37 0.67 -14.16 -9.14
C ASP A 37 0.60 -13.15 -7.99
N ASP A 38 1.64 -13.09 -7.17
CA ASP A 38 1.80 -12.06 -6.14
C ASP A 38 1.79 -10.66 -6.75
N LEU A 39 2.46 -10.49 -7.91
CA LEU A 39 2.50 -9.21 -8.62
C LEU A 39 1.12 -8.76 -9.09
N ALA A 40 0.28 -9.70 -9.53
CA ALA A 40 -1.10 -9.40 -9.93
C ALA A 40 -1.94 -8.93 -8.73
N VAL A 41 -1.72 -9.52 -7.55
CA VAL A 41 -2.37 -9.06 -6.30
C VAL A 41 -1.90 -7.63 -5.97
N LEU A 42 -0.58 -7.37 -6.01
CA LEU A 42 -0.06 -6.02 -5.77
C LEU A 42 -0.62 -5.02 -6.77
N ALA A 43 -0.70 -5.38 -8.06
CA ALA A 43 -1.25 -4.51 -9.10
C ALA A 43 -2.71 -4.14 -8.83
N SER A 44 -3.54 -5.09 -8.38
CA SER A 44 -4.93 -4.81 -8.02
C SER A 44 -5.07 -3.89 -6.81
N VAL A 45 -4.22 -4.05 -5.80
CA VAL A 45 -4.18 -3.20 -4.60
C VAL A 45 -3.73 -1.76 -4.92
N LEU A 46 -2.84 -1.62 -5.90
CA LEU A 46 -2.28 -0.34 -6.33
C LEU A 46 -3.03 0.30 -7.51
N GLN A 47 -4.11 -0.32 -8.00
CA GLN A 47 -4.93 0.29 -9.04
C GLN A 47 -5.43 1.66 -8.58
N ASP A 48 -5.34 2.66 -9.47
CA ASP A 48 -5.70 4.06 -9.19
C ASP A 48 -4.91 4.71 -8.03
N ALA A 49 -3.75 4.13 -7.69
CA ALA A 49 -2.85 4.76 -6.74
C ALA A 49 -2.20 6.00 -7.36
N VAL A 50 -2.15 7.07 -6.57
CA VAL A 50 -1.55 8.35 -6.93
C VAL A 50 -0.13 8.42 -6.37
N ILE A 51 0.83 8.76 -7.22
CA ILE A 51 2.24 8.82 -6.87
C ILE A 51 2.81 10.17 -7.33
N ALA A 52 3.41 10.94 -6.43
CA ALA A 52 4.16 12.12 -6.82
C ALA A 52 5.52 11.71 -7.40
N ILE A 53 5.96 12.34 -8.48
CA ILE A 53 7.30 12.10 -9.04
C ILE A 53 8.37 12.40 -7.98
N GLY A 54 8.12 13.39 -7.13
CA GLY A 54 8.98 13.74 -5.99
C GLY A 54 9.24 12.60 -5.01
N ASP A 55 8.30 11.67 -4.91
CA ASP A 55 8.29 10.55 -3.98
C ASP A 55 8.81 9.24 -4.60
N MET A 56 9.37 9.32 -5.80
CA MET A 56 10.05 8.20 -6.46
C MET A 56 11.56 8.38 -6.40
N ARG A 57 12.28 7.27 -6.19
CA ARG A 57 13.75 7.28 -6.18
C ARG A 57 14.34 5.95 -6.66
N TYR A 58 15.32 6.04 -7.55
CA TYR A 58 16.21 4.94 -7.87
C TYR A 58 17.55 5.12 -7.16
N ILE A 59 17.96 4.13 -6.38
CA ILE A 59 19.20 4.07 -5.63
C ILE A 59 20.07 3.00 -6.30
N ALA A 60 20.87 3.44 -7.27
CA ALA A 60 21.63 2.53 -8.13
C ALA A 60 22.66 1.69 -7.35
N SER A 61 23.29 2.26 -6.29
CA SER A 61 24.22 1.54 -5.43
C SER A 61 23.61 0.30 -4.76
N ASP A 62 22.33 0.38 -4.44
CA ASP A 62 21.60 -0.64 -3.71
C ASP A 62 20.69 -1.47 -4.63
N LYS A 63 20.68 -1.13 -5.93
CA LYS A 63 19.78 -1.71 -6.93
C LYS A 63 18.31 -1.66 -6.47
N LEU A 64 17.91 -0.54 -5.89
CA LEU A 64 16.62 -0.37 -5.25
C LEU A 64 15.83 0.76 -5.92
N PHE A 65 14.59 0.49 -6.34
CA PHE A 65 13.65 1.51 -6.75
C PHE A 65 12.54 1.60 -5.71
N VAL A 66 12.33 2.78 -5.14
CA VAL A 66 11.32 3.03 -4.10
C VAL A 66 10.35 4.10 -4.55
N MET A 67 9.11 3.98 -4.10
CA MET A 67 8.10 5.01 -4.27
C MET A 67 7.13 5.04 -3.09
N LEU A 68 6.60 6.22 -2.80
CA LEU A 68 5.47 6.41 -1.90
C LEU A 68 4.22 6.65 -2.75
N ALA A 69 3.19 5.88 -2.50
CA ALA A 69 1.91 6.00 -3.18
C ALA A 69 0.78 6.27 -2.20
N SER A 70 -0.26 6.93 -2.69
CA SER A 70 -1.56 7.06 -2.03
C SER A 70 -2.51 6.08 -2.69
N ARG A 71 -2.74 4.92 -2.07
CA ARG A 71 -3.62 3.88 -2.61
C ARG A 71 -5.05 4.01 -2.07
N PHE A 72 -6.00 3.54 -2.83
CA PHE A 72 -7.38 3.39 -2.39
C PHE A 72 -7.49 2.13 -1.50
N ARG A 73 -8.29 2.20 -0.43
CA ARG A 73 -8.53 1.06 0.47
C ARG A 73 -9.75 0.27 0.02
N TRP A 74 -9.59 -0.52 -1.03
CA TRP A 74 -10.66 -1.34 -1.58
C TRP A 74 -11.22 -2.33 -0.53
N GLU A 75 -10.37 -2.83 0.34
CA GLU A 75 -10.73 -3.76 1.42
C GLU A 75 -11.70 -3.15 2.42
N ALA A 76 -11.62 -1.85 2.70
CA ALA A 76 -12.54 -1.19 3.62
C ALA A 76 -13.98 -1.12 3.10
N VAL A 77 -14.15 -1.13 1.77
CA VAL A 77 -15.48 -1.14 1.13
C VAL A 77 -16.18 -2.49 1.30
N PHE A 78 -15.40 -3.59 1.45
CA PHE A 78 -15.93 -4.96 1.59
C PHE A 78 -16.07 -5.38 3.05
N ASP A 79 -15.40 -4.71 4.00
CA ASP A 79 -15.47 -5.01 5.43
C ASP A 79 -16.66 -4.34 6.14
N GLY A 80 -17.45 -3.50 5.42
CA GLY A 80 -18.70 -2.94 5.91
C GLY A 80 -19.77 -4.03 6.09
N ASP A 81 -20.36 -4.09 7.30
CA ASP A 81 -21.43 -5.05 7.63
C ASP A 81 -22.63 -4.82 6.68
N PRO A 82 -23.08 -5.82 5.90
CA PRO A 82 -24.19 -5.64 4.95
C PRO A 82 -25.56 -5.40 5.58
N GLU A 83 -25.64 -5.30 6.91
CA GLU A 83 -26.90 -5.12 7.64
C GLU A 83 -27.19 -3.67 8.11
N GLU A 84 -26.32 -2.70 7.83
CA GLU A 84 -26.71 -1.30 7.99
C GLU A 84 -27.37 -0.79 6.69
N ASP A 85 -28.65 -1.16 6.55
CA ASP A 85 -29.60 -0.59 5.61
C ASP A 85 -29.85 0.89 5.97
N THR A 86 -28.96 1.78 5.51
CA THR A 86 -29.20 3.21 5.57
C THR A 86 -29.76 3.64 4.22
N SER A 87 -31.07 3.93 4.29
CA SER A 87 -31.92 4.58 3.30
C SER A 87 -31.17 5.43 2.26
N ASP A 88 -31.49 5.12 0.99
CA ASP A 88 -31.28 5.94 -0.20
C ASP A 88 -31.36 7.45 0.11
N ASP A 89 -30.28 8.17 -0.12
CA ASP A 89 -30.19 9.51 -0.71
C ASP A 89 -28.90 10.31 -0.36
N GLU A 90 -28.00 9.79 0.46
CA GLU A 90 -26.66 10.37 0.61
C GLU A 90 -25.66 9.24 0.66
N ALA A 91 -25.17 8.79 -0.50
CA ALA A 91 -23.99 7.95 -0.58
C ALA A 91 -22.86 8.72 0.10
N ASP A 92 -22.64 8.37 1.35
CA ASP A 92 -21.73 9.06 2.26
C ASP A 92 -20.33 9.05 1.62
N ALA A 93 -19.86 10.23 1.19
CA ALA A 93 -18.51 10.43 0.68
C ALA A 93 -17.43 10.02 1.70
N SER A 94 -17.83 9.69 2.93
CA SER A 94 -16.99 9.16 3.99
C SER A 94 -16.69 7.65 3.87
N ALA A 95 -17.41 6.94 2.99
CA ALA A 95 -17.23 5.49 2.81
C ALA A 95 -15.92 5.11 2.10
N PHE A 96 -15.23 6.06 1.47
CA PHE A 96 -14.02 5.79 0.71
C PHE A 96 -12.79 6.34 1.41
N GLU A 97 -11.79 5.51 1.54
CA GLU A 97 -10.55 5.89 2.22
C GLU A 97 -9.34 5.67 1.32
N ARG A 98 -8.33 6.54 1.50
CA ARG A 98 -6.98 6.35 0.98
C ARG A 98 -6.00 6.16 2.12
N ILE A 99 -4.89 5.51 1.83
CA ILE A 99 -3.78 5.33 2.76
C ILE A 99 -2.46 5.47 2.00
N HIS A 100 -1.46 6.03 2.64
CA HIS A 100 -0.11 5.99 2.09
C HIS A 100 0.47 4.59 2.19
N CYS A 101 1.22 4.19 1.17
CA CYS A 101 2.00 2.96 1.20
C CYS A 101 3.37 3.18 0.58
N GLY A 102 4.39 2.63 1.21
CA GLY A 102 5.73 2.54 0.64
C GLY A 102 5.86 1.27 -0.19
N ILE A 103 6.41 1.40 -1.39
CA ILE A 103 6.71 0.28 -2.29
C ILE A 103 8.20 0.27 -2.58
N ALA A 104 8.83 -0.89 -2.48
CA ALA A 104 10.24 -1.10 -2.76
C ALA A 104 10.42 -2.26 -3.73
N PHE A 105 11.07 -2.00 -4.87
CA PHE A 105 11.48 -3.01 -5.85
C PHE A 105 12.97 -3.23 -5.71
N GLU A 106 13.36 -4.48 -5.46
CA GLU A 106 14.74 -4.89 -5.23
C GLU A 106 15.37 -5.44 -6.52
N GLU A 107 16.70 -5.49 -6.52
CA GLU A 107 17.51 -6.01 -7.61
C GLU A 107 17.26 -5.29 -8.95
N VAL A 108 16.87 -4.02 -8.90
CA VAL A 108 16.66 -3.19 -10.09
C VAL A 108 18.00 -2.82 -10.70
N GLU A 109 18.27 -3.30 -11.90
CA GLU A 109 19.52 -3.05 -12.62
C GLU A 109 19.48 -1.76 -13.42
N ALA A 110 18.31 -1.41 -13.96
CA ALA A 110 18.09 -0.17 -14.68
C ALA A 110 16.65 0.31 -14.57
N VAL A 111 16.47 1.62 -14.68
CA VAL A 111 15.14 2.27 -14.74
C VAL A 111 15.06 3.02 -16.07
N LYS A 112 14.02 2.72 -16.86
CA LYS A 112 13.73 3.39 -18.13
C LYS A 112 12.38 4.08 -18.02
N VAL A 113 12.32 5.33 -18.46
CA VAL A 113 11.12 6.18 -18.36
C VAL A 113 10.69 6.61 -19.75
N LYS A 114 9.37 6.59 -20.00
CA LYS A 114 8.77 7.04 -21.24
C LYS A 114 7.56 7.92 -20.92
N GLY A 115 7.48 9.07 -21.59
CA GLY A 115 6.31 9.95 -21.50
C GLY A 115 6.08 10.62 -20.14
N ILE A 116 7.09 10.68 -19.28
CA ILE A 116 7.05 11.32 -17.96
C ILE A 116 8.23 12.29 -17.85
N ASP A 117 7.97 13.52 -17.46
CA ASP A 117 9.03 14.47 -17.12
C ASP A 117 9.46 14.28 -15.65
N MET A 118 10.54 13.52 -15.47
CA MET A 118 11.09 13.23 -14.14
C MET A 118 11.70 14.46 -13.44
N GLN A 119 11.82 15.62 -14.13
CA GLN A 119 12.31 16.85 -13.53
C GLN A 119 11.19 17.64 -12.86
N ASP A 120 9.95 17.50 -13.33
CA ASP A 120 8.78 18.07 -12.67
C ASP A 120 8.37 17.23 -11.47
N ARG A 121 9.02 17.47 -10.35
CA ARG A 121 8.79 16.72 -9.11
C ARG A 121 7.44 17.00 -8.46
N SER A 122 6.73 18.01 -8.90
CA SER A 122 5.39 18.37 -8.41
C SER A 122 4.27 17.62 -9.12
N GLN A 123 4.56 16.98 -10.25
CA GLN A 123 3.59 16.22 -11.01
C GLN A 123 3.17 14.94 -10.26
N PHE A 124 1.87 14.64 -10.33
CA PHE A 124 1.29 13.39 -9.84
C PHE A 124 0.99 12.46 -11.00
N LEU A 125 1.17 11.18 -10.77
CA LEU A 125 0.93 10.10 -11.73
C LEU A 125 -0.12 9.15 -11.15
N ASP A 126 -1.13 8.81 -11.95
CA ASP A 126 -2.15 7.83 -11.59
C ASP A 126 -1.75 6.47 -12.17
N LEU A 127 -1.51 5.49 -11.32
CA LEU A 127 -1.08 4.15 -11.72
C LEU A 127 -2.26 3.36 -12.29
N LEU A 128 -2.16 2.98 -13.55
CA LEU A 128 -3.16 2.13 -14.22
C LEU A 128 -2.85 0.66 -14.06
N THR A 129 -1.59 0.27 -14.26
CA THR A 129 -1.21 -1.15 -14.20
C THR A 129 0.26 -1.33 -13.82
N LEU A 130 0.54 -2.49 -13.20
CA LEU A 130 1.86 -3.01 -12.93
C LEU A 130 1.92 -4.45 -13.43
N ARG A 131 2.85 -4.73 -14.35
CA ARG A 131 2.97 -6.05 -14.99
C ARG A 131 4.41 -6.49 -15.12
N ALA A 132 4.62 -7.80 -15.15
CA ALA A 132 5.89 -8.38 -15.59
C ALA A 132 5.88 -8.50 -17.13
N GLU A 133 6.94 -8.05 -17.77
CA GLU A 133 7.16 -8.15 -19.21
C GLU A 133 8.62 -8.52 -19.47
N ASP A 134 8.85 -9.68 -20.12
CA ASP A 134 10.20 -10.23 -20.34
C ASP A 134 11.01 -10.28 -19.03
N GLU A 135 12.21 -9.68 -19.03
CA GLU A 135 13.09 -9.57 -17.87
C GLU A 135 12.89 -8.23 -17.14
N GLY A 136 11.64 -7.82 -16.87
CA GLY A 136 11.37 -6.55 -16.24
C GLY A 136 9.96 -6.41 -15.70
N LEU A 137 9.75 -5.29 -15.00
CA LEU A 137 8.47 -4.84 -14.50
C LEU A 137 8.10 -3.54 -15.20
N VAL A 138 6.85 -3.39 -15.60
CA VAL A 138 6.36 -2.18 -16.26
C VAL A 138 5.20 -1.59 -15.47
N LEU A 139 5.41 -0.35 -15.02
CA LEU A 139 4.37 0.50 -14.43
C LEU A 139 3.84 1.39 -15.53
N THR A 140 2.53 1.36 -15.76
CA THR A 140 1.86 2.23 -16.75
C THR A 140 0.95 3.21 -16.03
N PHE A 141 1.01 4.47 -16.44
CA PHE A 141 0.28 5.57 -15.83
C PHE A 141 -0.75 6.18 -16.78
N ALA A 142 -1.75 6.84 -16.24
CA ALA A 142 -2.67 7.65 -17.01
C ALA A 142 -1.90 8.71 -17.83
N GLY A 143 -2.42 9.04 -19.01
CA GLY A 143 -1.73 9.95 -19.93
C GLY A 143 -0.61 9.31 -20.77
N GLY A 144 -0.42 7.98 -20.69
CA GLY A 144 0.50 7.22 -21.54
C GLY A 144 1.95 7.19 -21.06
N GLY A 145 2.20 7.65 -19.83
CA GLY A 145 3.50 7.52 -19.18
C GLY A 145 3.78 6.07 -18.75
N ALA A 146 5.07 5.67 -18.76
CA ALA A 146 5.50 4.37 -18.30
C ALA A 146 6.89 4.41 -17.66
N ILE A 147 7.09 3.57 -16.65
CA ILE A 147 8.38 3.27 -16.04
C ILE A 147 8.63 1.78 -16.17
N ARG A 148 9.76 1.40 -16.76
CA ARG A 148 10.23 0.03 -16.80
C ARG A 148 11.40 -0.14 -15.84
N LEU A 149 11.31 -1.18 -15.03
CA LEU A 149 12.36 -1.63 -14.13
C LEU A 149 12.96 -2.92 -14.70
N ASP A 150 14.22 -2.92 -15.10
CA ASP A 150 14.91 -4.13 -15.52
C ASP A 150 15.34 -4.87 -14.26
N VAL A 151 14.81 -6.08 -14.04
CA VAL A 151 15.05 -6.92 -12.87
C VAL A 151 15.30 -8.36 -13.29
N PRO A 152 16.27 -9.09 -12.67
CA PRO A 152 16.51 -10.49 -12.99
C PRO A 152 15.41 -11.41 -12.43
N ARG A 153 14.65 -10.93 -11.46
CA ARG A 153 13.51 -11.62 -10.84
C ARG A 153 12.58 -10.66 -10.14
N ILE A 154 11.36 -11.08 -9.91
CA ILE A 154 10.38 -10.28 -9.18
C ILE A 154 10.71 -10.32 -7.69
N ARG A 155 11.04 -9.16 -7.13
CA ARG A 155 11.19 -8.92 -5.69
C ARG A 155 10.70 -7.54 -5.34
N CYS A 156 9.58 -7.51 -4.65
CA CYS A 156 8.99 -6.26 -4.24
C CYS A 156 8.31 -6.41 -2.89
N HIS A 157 8.26 -5.34 -2.11
CA HIS A 157 7.37 -5.27 -0.95
C HIS A 157 6.60 -3.96 -0.94
N MET A 158 5.39 -4.07 -0.45
CA MET A 158 4.52 -2.93 -0.18
C MET A 158 4.09 -2.96 1.28
N ARG A 159 4.01 -1.80 1.91
CA ARG A 159 3.52 -1.65 3.27
C ARG A 159 2.74 -0.35 3.43
N ASP A 160 1.57 -0.46 4.02
CA ASP A 160 0.79 0.70 4.44
C ASP A 160 1.48 1.49 5.54
N MET A 161 1.36 2.82 5.47
CA MET A 161 2.01 3.77 6.37
C MET A 161 1.02 4.84 6.82
N GLY A 162 1.11 5.23 8.08
CA GLY A 162 0.24 6.26 8.63
C GLY A 162 -1.19 5.79 8.88
N GLU A 163 -2.09 6.74 9.02
CA GLU A 163 -3.51 6.50 9.20
C GLU A 163 -4.26 6.71 7.89
N PRO A 164 -5.34 5.96 7.63
CA PRO A 164 -6.20 6.22 6.49
C PRO A 164 -6.93 7.55 6.64
N TRP A 165 -7.30 8.15 5.51
CA TRP A 165 -8.11 9.36 5.49
C TRP A 165 -9.25 9.24 4.48
N PRO A 166 -10.41 9.88 4.76
CA PRO A 166 -11.55 9.84 3.86
C PRO A 166 -11.25 10.58 2.55
N THR A 167 -11.82 10.08 1.45
CA THR A 167 -11.72 10.70 0.12
C THR A 167 -13.07 10.73 -0.56
N ALA A 168 -13.42 11.88 -1.13
CA ALA A 168 -14.63 12.04 -1.92
C ALA A 168 -14.49 11.52 -3.37
N ASN A 169 -13.26 11.30 -3.83
CA ASN A 169 -12.99 10.86 -5.20
C ASN A 169 -12.94 9.33 -5.26
N ARG A 170 -14.07 8.73 -5.62
CA ARG A 170 -14.09 7.34 -6.09
C ARG A 170 -13.46 7.30 -7.48
N PRO A 171 -12.54 6.35 -7.76
CA PRO A 171 -12.08 6.12 -9.13
C PRO A 171 -13.29 5.71 -9.99
N GLU A 172 -13.67 6.56 -10.93
CA GLU A 172 -14.72 6.26 -11.90
C GLU A 172 -14.09 5.54 -13.08
N HIS A 173 -14.32 4.24 -13.18
CA HIS A 173 -14.12 3.53 -14.44
C HIS A 173 -15.36 3.81 -15.28
N GLU A 174 -15.24 4.69 -16.26
CA GLU A 174 -16.22 4.74 -17.35
C GLU A 174 -16.20 3.37 -18.05
N LEU A 175 -17.17 2.53 -17.68
CA LEU A 175 -17.52 1.39 -18.50
C LEU A 175 -18.05 2.01 -19.78
N GLY A 176 -17.18 2.10 -20.81
CA GLY A 176 -17.58 2.57 -22.13
C GLY A 176 -18.77 1.75 -22.61
N GLU A 177 -19.95 2.36 -22.58
CA GLU A 177 -21.10 1.85 -23.31
C GLU A 177 -20.75 1.98 -24.78
N GLY A 178 -20.29 0.86 -25.34
CA GLY A 178 -20.22 0.69 -26.80
C GLY A 178 -21.63 0.69 -27.36
N GLY A 179 -21.96 1.78 -28.06
CA GLY A 179 -23.08 1.85 -28.95
C GLY A 179 -22.70 1.30 -30.33
#